data_343dd27c3ff9bc7484cdb69188289ca6
#
_entry.id   343dd27c3ff9bc7484cdb69188289ca6
#
_cell.length_a   1.000
_cell.length_b   1.000
_cell.length_c   1.000
_cell.angle_alpha   90.00
_cell.angle_beta   90.00
_cell.angle_gamma   90.00
#
_symmetry.space_group_name_H-M   'P 1'
#
loop_
_entity.id
_entity.type
_entity.pdbx_description
1 polymer ?
#
loop_
_entity_poly.entity_id
_entity_poly.type
_entity_poly.pdbx_seq_one_letter_code
_entity_poly.pdbx_strand_id
1 'polypeptide(L)'
;MHELYATQAILEKALQKAVEQGASKITDLHLAVGEISTYVDDSIQFYWDEISKDTIAEGARLHFRRVGAEMQCMACFTKYHPTDGEILCPSCGATGAKILAGEEFYLEALDVE
;
A
#
# COMPACT_ATOMS: atom_id res chain seq x y z
N MET A 1 11.04 3.42 -10.60
CA MET A 1 11.72 2.13 -10.33
C MET A 1 11.27 1.47 -9.03
N HIS A 2 11.11 2.24 -7.96
CA HIS A 2 10.62 1.69 -6.70
C HIS A 2 9.24 1.04 -6.83
N GLU A 3 8.34 1.68 -7.59
CA GLU A 3 6.99 1.15 -7.77
C GLU A 3 7.01 -0.17 -8.54
N LEU A 4 7.89 -0.31 -9.51
CA LEU A 4 8.00 -1.57 -10.25
C LEU A 4 8.43 -2.72 -9.33
N TYR A 5 9.47 -2.52 -8.55
CA TYR A 5 9.97 -3.57 -7.65
C TYR A 5 8.95 -3.91 -6.56
N ALA A 6 8.28 -2.89 -6.01
CA ALA A 6 7.24 -3.10 -5.02
C ALA A 6 6.08 -3.89 -5.62
N THR A 7 5.68 -3.57 -6.84
CA THR A 7 4.60 -4.25 -7.53
C THR A 7 4.98 -5.71 -7.84
N GLN A 8 6.23 -5.95 -8.23
CA GLN A 8 6.72 -7.31 -8.45
C GLN A 8 6.67 -8.14 -7.18
N ALA A 9 7.02 -7.57 -6.03
CA ALA A 9 6.95 -8.25 -4.76
C ALA A 9 5.51 -8.63 -4.40
N ILE A 10 4.56 -7.77 -4.69
CA ILE A 10 3.13 -8.05 -4.50
C ILE A 10 2.69 -9.21 -5.39
N LEU A 11 3.10 -9.21 -6.66
CA LEU A 11 2.76 -10.29 -7.58
C LEU A 11 3.29 -11.62 -7.10
N GLU A 12 4.56 -11.68 -6.70
CA GLU A 12 5.17 -12.91 -6.19
C GLU A 12 4.40 -13.45 -4.99
N LYS A 13 4.04 -12.58 -4.06
CA LYS A 13 3.28 -12.97 -2.87
C LYS A 13 1.88 -13.46 -3.23
N ALA A 14 1.22 -12.79 -4.17
CA ALA A 14 -0.11 -13.18 -4.63
C ALA A 14 -0.07 -14.55 -5.29
N LEU A 15 0.92 -14.80 -6.16
CA LEU A 15 1.06 -16.09 -6.83
C LEU A 15 1.33 -17.20 -5.82
N GLN A 16 2.18 -16.95 -4.83
CA GLN A 16 2.48 -17.93 -3.80
C GLN A 16 1.23 -18.30 -3.01
N LYS A 17 0.46 -17.31 -2.59
CA LYS A 17 -0.77 -17.55 -1.83
C LYS A 17 -1.83 -18.28 -2.66
N ALA A 18 -1.94 -17.95 -3.93
CA ALA A 18 -2.89 -18.62 -4.82
C ALA A 18 -2.53 -20.09 -4.98
N VAL A 19 -1.25 -20.42 -5.15
CA VAL A 19 -0.78 -21.80 -5.24
C VAL A 19 -1.11 -22.56 -3.96
N GLU A 20 -0.88 -21.95 -2.80
CA GLU A 20 -1.19 -22.56 -1.51
C GLU A 20 -2.68 -22.89 -1.38
N GLN A 21 -3.55 -22.11 -2.01
CA GLN A 21 -5.00 -22.31 -1.98
C GLN A 21 -5.50 -23.22 -3.10
N GLY A 22 -4.61 -23.68 -3.97
CA GLY A 22 -4.99 -24.51 -5.12
C GLY A 22 -5.81 -23.74 -6.16
N ALA A 23 -5.65 -22.43 -6.21
CA ALA A 23 -6.42 -21.58 -7.12
C ALA A 23 -5.92 -21.69 -8.55
N SER A 24 -6.84 -21.56 -9.51
CA SER A 24 -6.51 -21.55 -10.93
C SER A 24 -6.43 -20.13 -11.49
N LYS A 25 -6.99 -19.15 -10.79
CA LYS A 25 -7.01 -17.77 -11.24
C LYS A 25 -7.13 -16.81 -10.06
N ILE A 26 -6.46 -15.67 -10.16
CA ILE A 26 -6.62 -14.56 -9.22
C ILE A 26 -7.51 -13.53 -9.89
N THR A 27 -8.59 -13.14 -9.24
CA THR A 27 -9.55 -12.19 -9.82
C THR A 27 -9.37 -10.77 -9.27
N ASP A 28 -9.01 -10.65 -7.99
CA ASP A 28 -8.89 -9.35 -7.33
C ASP A 28 -7.76 -9.39 -6.30
N LEU A 29 -7.07 -8.26 -6.16
CA LEU A 29 -6.12 -8.05 -5.09
C LEU A 29 -6.53 -6.82 -4.30
N HIS A 30 -6.41 -6.90 -2.99
CA HIS A 30 -6.72 -5.80 -2.08
C HIS A 30 -5.42 -5.34 -1.44
N LEU A 31 -5.04 -4.09 -1.75
CA LEU A 31 -3.77 -3.51 -1.30
C LEU A 31 -4.01 -2.39 -0.30
N ALA A 32 -3.19 -2.34 0.74
CA ALA A 32 -3.16 -1.21 1.65
C ALA A 32 -2.03 -0.29 1.22
N VAL A 33 -2.33 0.97 0.98
CA VAL A 33 -1.37 1.97 0.52
C VAL A 33 -1.47 3.19 1.43
N GLY A 34 -0.36 3.53 2.09
CA GLY A 34 -0.33 4.65 3.02
C GLY A 34 -0.49 6.00 2.33
N GLU A 35 -1.12 6.91 3.03
CA GLU A 35 -1.36 8.28 2.54
C GLU A 35 -0.06 9.03 2.28
N ILE A 36 1.00 8.76 3.05
CA ILE A 36 2.31 9.41 2.89
C ILE A 36 3.20 8.64 1.92
N SER A 37 2.77 7.47 1.47
CA SER A 37 3.53 6.67 0.51
C SER A 37 3.70 7.42 -0.80
N THR A 38 4.86 7.29 -1.42
CA THR A 38 5.11 7.88 -2.73
C THR A 38 4.53 7.06 -3.88
N TYR A 39 3.93 5.92 -3.58
CA TYR A 39 3.35 5.06 -4.60
C TYR A 39 2.02 5.64 -5.10
N VAL A 40 1.88 5.65 -6.43
CA VAL A 40 0.71 6.19 -7.10
C VAL A 40 -0.08 5.04 -7.73
N ASP A 41 -1.38 5.01 -7.47
CA ASP A 41 -2.26 3.92 -7.91
C ASP A 41 -2.16 3.64 -9.40
N ASP A 42 -2.16 4.69 -10.23
CA ASP A 42 -2.08 4.52 -11.68
C ASP A 42 -0.78 3.88 -12.14
N SER A 43 0.33 4.26 -11.49
CA SER A 43 1.64 3.67 -11.81
C SER A 43 1.70 2.21 -11.40
N ILE A 44 1.15 1.88 -10.23
CA ILE A 44 1.09 0.50 -9.75
C ILE A 44 0.25 -0.33 -10.70
N GLN A 45 -0.91 0.16 -11.12
CA GLN A 45 -1.78 -0.52 -12.07
C GLN A 45 -1.08 -0.74 -13.40
N PHE A 46 -0.36 0.27 -13.89
CA PHE A 46 0.39 0.17 -15.14
C PHE A 46 1.43 -0.95 -15.09
N TYR A 47 2.25 -0.97 -14.03
CA TYR A 47 3.25 -2.03 -13.89
C TYR A 47 2.60 -3.40 -13.69
N TRP A 48 1.53 -3.46 -12.92
CA TRP A 48 0.80 -4.71 -12.69
C TRP A 48 0.32 -5.30 -14.01
N ASP A 49 -0.28 -4.48 -14.87
CA ASP A 49 -0.79 -4.95 -16.15
C ASP A 49 0.32 -5.54 -17.01
N GLU A 50 1.54 -5.01 -16.89
CA GLU A 50 2.68 -5.53 -17.64
C GLU A 50 3.24 -6.81 -17.05
N ILE A 51 3.50 -6.84 -15.74
CA ILE A 51 4.20 -7.96 -15.12
C ILE A 51 3.30 -9.16 -14.87
N SER A 52 1.99 -8.98 -14.80
CA SER A 52 1.06 -10.07 -14.55
C SER A 52 0.70 -10.88 -15.80
N LYS A 53 1.13 -10.43 -16.97
CA LYS A 53 0.85 -11.15 -18.23
C LYS A 53 1.38 -12.57 -18.18
N ASP A 54 0.60 -13.50 -18.73
CA ASP A 54 0.93 -14.92 -18.79
C ASP A 54 1.01 -15.60 -17.42
N THR A 55 0.42 -14.97 -16.38
CA THR A 55 0.27 -15.59 -15.07
C THR A 55 -1.21 -15.76 -14.74
N ILE A 56 -1.52 -16.51 -13.69
CA ILE A 56 -2.92 -16.65 -13.25
C ILE A 56 -3.48 -15.33 -12.67
N ALA A 57 -2.64 -14.32 -12.50
CA ALA A 57 -3.03 -13.00 -12.02
C ALA A 57 -3.35 -12.03 -13.16
N GLU A 58 -3.17 -12.45 -14.43
CA GLU A 58 -3.45 -11.58 -15.57
C GLU A 58 -4.92 -11.17 -15.55
N GLY A 59 -5.15 -9.86 -15.71
CA GLY A 59 -6.51 -9.31 -15.68
C GLY A 59 -7.10 -9.12 -14.30
N ALA A 60 -6.38 -9.45 -13.24
CA ALA A 60 -6.86 -9.24 -11.88
C ALA A 60 -7.03 -7.74 -11.61
N ARG A 61 -8.06 -7.41 -10.83
CA ARG A 61 -8.34 -6.03 -10.46
C ARG A 61 -7.62 -5.68 -9.18
N LEU A 62 -6.99 -4.51 -9.16
CA LEU A 62 -6.34 -3.98 -7.96
C LEU A 62 -7.31 -3.05 -7.25
N HIS A 63 -7.48 -3.26 -5.96
CA HIS A 63 -8.28 -2.41 -5.09
C HIS A 63 -7.36 -1.77 -4.07
N PHE A 64 -7.39 -0.45 -3.99
CA PHE A 64 -6.48 0.30 -3.13
C PHE A 64 -7.24 0.86 -1.93
N ARG A 65 -6.83 0.45 -0.72
CA ARG A 65 -7.34 1.05 0.51
C ARG A 65 -6.27 2.01 1.02
N ARG A 66 -6.61 3.28 1.11
CA ARG A 66 -5.68 4.27 1.64
C ARG A 66 -5.65 4.22 3.17
N VAL A 67 -4.45 4.16 3.73
CA VAL A 67 -4.23 4.20 5.17
C VAL A 67 -3.87 5.63 5.53
N GLY A 68 -4.68 6.25 6.40
CA GLY A 68 -4.48 7.63 6.82
C GLY A 68 -3.16 7.82 7.55
N ALA A 69 -2.55 8.97 7.37
CA ALA A 69 -1.33 9.32 8.07
C ALA A 69 -1.60 9.56 9.55
N GLU A 70 -0.76 8.99 10.41
CA GLU A 70 -0.80 9.25 11.85
C GLU A 70 0.61 9.51 12.34
N MET A 71 0.78 10.56 13.11
CA MET A 71 2.07 10.97 13.66
C MET A 71 1.99 11.14 15.16
N GLN A 72 3.13 11.03 15.82
CA GLN A 72 3.24 11.30 17.26
C GLN A 72 4.32 12.32 17.50
N CYS A 73 3.97 13.41 18.17
CA CYS A 73 4.92 14.46 18.52
C CYS A 73 6.00 13.90 19.45
N MET A 74 7.26 14.16 19.13
CA MET A 74 8.38 13.69 19.95
C MET A 74 8.64 14.62 21.15
N ALA A 75 8.01 15.78 21.18
CA ALA A 75 8.15 16.72 22.31
C ALA A 75 7.06 16.52 23.37
N CYS A 76 5.79 16.42 22.99
CA CYS A 76 4.69 16.27 23.92
C CYS A 76 3.95 14.93 23.84
N PHE A 77 4.34 14.06 22.89
CA PHE A 77 3.79 12.71 22.69
C PHE A 77 2.32 12.66 22.27
N THR A 78 1.75 13.78 21.85
CA THR A 78 0.40 13.83 21.31
C THR A 78 0.36 13.12 19.97
N LYS A 79 -0.62 12.23 19.77
CA LYS A 79 -0.86 11.58 18.48
C LYS A 79 -1.80 12.47 17.67
N TYR A 80 -1.52 12.62 16.39
CA TYR A 80 -2.35 13.47 15.53
C TYR A 80 -2.31 12.99 14.09
N HIS A 81 -3.30 13.43 13.30
CA HIS A 81 -3.40 13.14 11.88
C HIS A 81 -3.05 14.43 11.14
N PRO A 82 -1.90 14.49 10.44
CA PRO A 82 -1.55 15.68 9.67
C PRO A 82 -2.56 15.87 8.53
N THR A 83 -2.88 17.13 8.25
CA THR A 83 -3.84 17.49 7.20
C THR A 83 -3.21 18.50 6.26
N ASP A 84 -3.51 18.39 4.97
CA ASP A 84 -3.10 19.37 3.95
C ASP A 84 -1.61 19.69 3.96
N GLY A 85 -0.77 18.69 4.25
CA GLY A 85 0.67 18.89 4.33
C GLY A 85 1.16 19.54 5.63
N GLU A 86 0.25 19.83 6.55
CA GLU A 86 0.59 20.40 7.85
C GLU A 86 1.17 19.33 8.74
N ILE A 87 2.44 19.47 9.13
CA ILE A 87 3.12 18.45 9.95
C ILE A 87 3.41 18.92 11.38
N LEU A 88 3.02 20.14 11.71
CA LEU A 88 3.24 20.68 13.06
C LEU A 88 2.28 20.03 14.06
N CYS A 89 2.78 19.77 15.25
CA CYS A 89 1.95 19.25 16.33
C CYS A 89 0.84 20.25 16.67
N PRO A 90 -0.43 19.85 16.65
CA PRO A 90 -1.52 20.78 16.97
C PRO A 90 -1.56 21.19 18.44
N SER A 91 -0.87 20.47 19.31
CA SER A 91 -0.84 20.76 20.75
C SER A 91 0.30 21.68 21.14
N CYS A 92 1.50 21.46 20.63
CA CYS A 92 2.68 22.25 21.05
C CYS A 92 3.42 22.96 19.92
N GLY A 93 3.03 22.73 18.66
CA GLY A 93 3.66 23.38 17.52
C GLY A 93 5.03 22.85 17.13
N ALA A 94 5.51 21.79 17.76
CA ALA A 94 6.81 21.22 17.44
C ALA A 94 6.81 20.59 16.05
N THR A 95 7.98 20.55 15.39
CA THR A 95 8.14 19.96 14.06
C THR A 95 8.62 18.53 14.09
N GLY A 96 9.21 18.07 15.20
CA GLY A 96 9.74 16.73 15.32
C GLY A 96 8.64 15.74 15.64
N ALA A 97 8.36 14.82 14.71
CA ALA A 97 7.33 13.81 14.92
C ALA A 97 7.75 12.47 14.35
N LYS A 98 7.19 11.41 14.92
CA LYS A 98 7.39 10.04 14.48
C LYS A 98 6.17 9.61 13.69
N ILE A 99 6.40 8.97 12.55
CA ILE A 99 5.30 8.44 11.73
C ILE A 99 4.86 7.11 12.30
N LEU A 100 3.58 7.00 12.66
CA LEU A 100 3.00 5.78 13.19
C LEU A 100 2.27 4.99 12.10
N ALA A 101 1.66 5.67 11.14
CA ALA A 101 0.94 5.04 10.04
C ALA A 101 0.94 5.96 8.83
N GLY A 102 0.71 5.40 7.64
CA GLY A 102 0.63 6.16 6.40
C GLY A 102 1.71 5.83 5.39
N GLU A 103 2.63 4.92 5.73
CA GLU A 103 3.69 4.49 4.80
C GLU A 103 3.47 3.09 4.25
N GLU A 104 2.34 2.47 4.56
CA GLU A 104 2.06 1.07 4.20
C GLU A 104 2.02 0.86 2.68
N PHE A 105 2.49 -0.30 2.26
CA PHE A 105 2.24 -0.83 0.92
C PHE A 105 2.36 -2.34 1.01
N TYR A 106 1.22 -3.03 1.14
CA TYR A 106 1.21 -4.49 1.26
C TYR A 106 -0.09 -5.08 0.75
N LEU A 107 -0.04 -6.38 0.48
CA LEU A 107 -1.22 -7.14 0.06
C LEU A 107 -2.01 -7.56 1.30
N GLU A 108 -3.26 -7.09 1.39
CA GLU A 108 -4.15 -7.44 2.50
C GLU A 108 -4.90 -8.74 2.25
N ALA A 109 -5.41 -8.91 1.04
CA ALA A 109 -6.23 -10.06 0.69
C ALA A 109 -6.27 -10.23 -0.81
N LEU A 110 -6.64 -11.44 -1.27
CA LEU A 110 -6.88 -11.66 -2.68
C LEU A 110 -8.10 -12.55 -2.85
N ASP A 111 -8.78 -12.38 -3.98
CA ASP A 111 -9.91 -13.21 -4.37
C ASP A 111 -9.46 -14.10 -5.52
N VAL A 112 -9.80 -15.37 -5.43
CA VAL A 112 -9.34 -16.38 -6.39
C VAL A 112 -10.51 -17.23 -6.88
N GLU A 113 -10.27 -17.91 -7.98
CA GLU A 113 -11.16 -18.95 -8.51
C GLU A 113 -10.51 -20.31 -8.49
#